data_9455a66f6049e8e5aebbad8c92af2111
#
_entry.id   9455a66f6049e8e5aebbad8c92af2111
#
_cell.length_a   1.000
_cell.length_b   1.000
_cell.length_c   1.000
_cell.angle_alpha   90.00
_cell.angle_beta   90.00
_cell.angle_gamma   90.00
#
_symmetry.space_group_name_H-M   'P 1'
#
loop_
_entity.id
_entity.type
_entity.pdbx_description
1 polymer ?
#
loop_
_entity_poly.entity_id
_entity_poly.type
_entity_poly.pdbx_seq_one_letter_code
_entity_poly.pdbx_strand_id
1 'polypeptide(L)'
;CRVSTDSDEQATSYDAQVEHYTEFIQKTQNGQVQVNHNHFLGYTKDADGNLIIDPEQAEVVKRIYREYLEGYSMDRIAKGLEADGILTGAGKTKWWTSTINKILRNEKYIGDALLQKTYATDFLNKTRVKNNGIVPQYYVEGNHEAIIPKDIFLRVQEELVRRRVVKTSANDKKRSYSCNHCFSQIIICGECGESPEQRSL
;
A
#
# COMPACT_ATOMS: atom_id res chain seq x y z
N CYS A 1 34.58 -22.49 -25.72
CA CYS A 1 34.15 -22.43 -24.34
C CYS A 1 34.37 -21.04 -23.78
N ARG A 2 33.30 -20.24 -23.74
CA ARG A 2 33.26 -18.98 -23.00
C ARG A 2 32.06 -19.08 -22.06
N VAL A 3 32.33 -19.43 -20.82
CA VAL A 3 31.36 -19.38 -19.72
C VAL A 3 32.16 -18.89 -18.53
N SER A 4 32.09 -17.59 -18.22
CA SER A 4 32.41 -17.06 -16.86
C SER A 4 32.40 -15.52 -16.77
N THR A 5 31.61 -14.79 -17.54
CA THR A 5 31.52 -13.32 -17.38
C THR A 5 30.19 -12.87 -16.75
N ASP A 6 29.18 -13.74 -16.68
CA ASP A 6 27.85 -13.33 -16.20
C ASP A 6 27.76 -13.19 -14.66
N SER A 7 28.53 -13.98 -13.89
CA SER A 7 28.44 -13.93 -12.42
C SER A 7 29.18 -12.74 -11.80
N ASP A 8 30.31 -12.37 -12.40
CA ASP A 8 31.14 -11.27 -11.88
C ASP A 8 30.54 -9.89 -12.23
N GLU A 9 29.92 -9.75 -13.40
CA GLU A 9 29.19 -8.55 -13.78
C GLU A 9 27.90 -8.36 -12.97
N GLN A 10 27.23 -9.44 -12.60
CA GLN A 10 26.08 -9.39 -11.71
C GLN A 10 26.47 -9.04 -10.28
N ALA A 11 27.58 -9.56 -9.76
CA ALA A 11 28.09 -9.24 -8.43
C ALA A 11 28.51 -7.77 -8.36
N THR A 12 29.26 -7.26 -9.35
CA THR A 12 29.65 -5.83 -9.40
C THR A 12 28.46 -4.88 -9.56
N SER A 13 27.42 -5.30 -10.29
CA SER A 13 26.16 -4.52 -10.40
C SER A 13 25.38 -4.51 -9.09
N TYR A 14 25.40 -5.60 -8.32
CA TYR A 14 24.77 -5.69 -7.02
C TYR A 14 25.49 -4.82 -5.98
N ASP A 15 26.82 -4.91 -5.93
CA ASP A 15 27.63 -4.13 -5.00
C ASP A 15 27.51 -2.61 -5.28
N ALA A 16 27.50 -2.20 -6.56
CA ALA A 16 27.25 -0.82 -6.95
C ALA A 16 25.83 -0.33 -6.56
N GLN A 17 24.84 -1.20 -6.61
CA GLN A 17 23.49 -0.85 -6.14
C GLN A 17 23.45 -0.73 -4.61
N VAL A 18 24.07 -1.62 -3.87
CA VAL A 18 24.18 -1.56 -2.40
C VAL A 18 24.92 -0.29 -1.99
N GLU A 19 26.04 0.03 -2.63
CA GLU A 19 26.83 1.23 -2.36
C GLU A 19 26.04 2.50 -2.67
N HIS A 20 25.41 2.59 -3.82
CA HIS A 20 24.52 3.71 -4.19
C HIS A 20 23.37 3.90 -3.19
N TYR A 21 22.72 2.83 -2.75
CA TYR A 21 21.64 2.93 -1.78
C TYR A 21 22.16 3.22 -0.36
N THR A 22 23.34 2.72 -0.01
CA THR A 22 23.98 3.06 1.27
C THR A 22 24.37 4.53 1.31
N GLU A 23 24.97 5.06 0.24
CA GLU A 23 25.22 6.50 0.12
C GLU A 23 23.92 7.32 0.09
N PHE A 24 22.91 6.84 -0.62
CA PHE A 24 21.61 7.49 -0.67
C PHE A 24 20.96 7.54 0.73
N ILE A 25 21.06 6.48 1.52
CA ILE A 25 20.57 6.43 2.90
C ILE A 25 21.43 7.31 3.80
N GLN A 26 22.75 7.31 3.65
CA GLN A 26 23.65 8.16 4.41
C GLN A 26 23.46 9.66 4.09
N LYS A 27 23.26 10.01 2.82
CA LYS A 27 22.86 11.38 2.42
C LYS A 27 21.50 11.77 2.97
N THR A 28 20.65 10.79 3.24
CA THR A 28 19.29 10.98 3.78
C THR A 28 19.25 10.95 5.31
N GLN A 29 20.36 10.66 5.99
CA GLN A 29 20.44 10.79 7.46
C GLN A 29 20.31 12.24 7.95
N ASN A 30 20.33 13.21 7.04
CA ASN A 30 19.88 14.59 7.30
C ASN A 30 18.37 14.79 7.07
N GLY A 31 17.59 13.71 7.04
CA GLY A 31 16.18 13.72 7.42
C GLY A 31 15.14 13.45 6.37
N GLN A 32 15.37 13.43 5.03
CA GLN A 32 14.23 13.24 4.14
C GLN A 32 14.56 12.40 2.91
N VAL A 33 14.01 11.19 2.88
CA VAL A 33 14.01 10.35 1.68
C VAL A 33 13.08 10.95 0.64
N GLN A 34 13.59 11.25 -0.55
CA GLN A 34 12.75 11.70 -1.65
C GLN A 34 11.77 10.59 -2.07
N VAL A 35 10.52 10.80 -1.72
CA VAL A 35 9.42 9.92 -2.11
C VAL A 35 8.88 10.35 -3.45
N ASN A 36 8.73 9.41 -4.39
CA ASN A 36 8.04 9.71 -5.64
C ASN A 36 6.58 10.08 -5.32
N HIS A 37 6.19 11.31 -5.68
CA HIS A 37 4.89 11.92 -5.38
C HIS A 37 3.95 11.95 -6.58
N ASN A 38 4.42 11.52 -7.77
CA ASN A 38 3.57 11.51 -8.95
C ASN A 38 2.29 10.70 -8.65
N HIS A 39 1.15 11.37 -8.76
CA HIS A 39 -0.18 10.79 -8.47
C HIS A 39 -0.39 10.34 -7.01
N PHE A 40 0.34 10.94 -6.07
CA PHE A 40 0.18 10.66 -4.65
C PHE A 40 -0.85 11.61 -4.05
N LEU A 41 -2.08 11.15 -3.94
CA LEU A 41 -3.21 11.93 -3.40
C LEU A 41 -2.92 12.40 -1.97
N GLY A 42 -3.22 13.65 -1.66
CA GLY A 42 -3.05 14.23 -0.33
C GLY A 42 -1.72 14.92 -0.11
N TYR A 43 -0.76 14.78 -1.02
CA TYR A 43 0.54 15.41 -0.91
C TYR A 43 0.94 16.13 -2.18
N THR A 44 1.61 17.26 -2.01
CA THR A 44 2.30 18.01 -3.06
C THR A 44 3.76 18.21 -2.66
N LYS A 45 4.56 18.84 -3.51
CA LYS A 45 5.95 19.20 -3.22
C LYS A 45 6.12 20.69 -3.02
N ASP A 46 6.97 21.05 -2.05
CA ASP A 46 7.50 22.39 -1.93
C ASP A 46 8.63 22.67 -2.94
N ALA A 47 9.19 23.88 -2.90
CA ALA A 47 10.30 24.30 -3.75
C ALA A 47 11.57 23.47 -3.51
N ASP A 48 11.75 22.92 -2.32
CA ASP A 48 12.91 22.12 -1.91
C ASP A 48 12.72 20.63 -2.23
N GLY A 49 11.55 20.26 -2.72
CA GLY A 49 11.20 18.88 -3.10
C GLY A 49 10.67 18.02 -1.95
N ASN A 50 10.38 18.60 -0.78
CA ASN A 50 9.80 17.90 0.34
C ASN A 50 8.30 17.71 0.14
N LEU A 51 7.75 16.64 0.74
CA LEU A 51 6.30 16.41 0.72
C LEU A 51 5.62 17.33 1.73
N ILE A 52 4.68 18.11 1.24
CA ILE A 52 3.76 18.91 2.05
C ILE A 52 2.33 18.43 1.84
N ILE A 53 1.51 18.56 2.87
CA ILE A 53 0.10 18.16 2.80
C ILE A 53 -0.68 19.15 1.94
N ASP A 54 -1.43 18.62 0.97
CA ASP A 54 -2.49 19.34 0.26
C ASP A 54 -3.79 19.20 1.06
N PRO A 55 -4.32 20.29 1.67
CA PRO A 55 -5.45 20.19 2.59
C PRO A 55 -6.70 19.59 1.95
N GLU A 56 -7.01 19.97 0.70
CA GLU A 56 -8.21 19.50 0.01
C GLU A 56 -8.12 18.01 -0.29
N GLN A 57 -6.99 17.56 -0.80
CA GLN A 57 -6.77 16.15 -1.10
C GLN A 57 -6.61 15.31 0.17
N ALA A 58 -6.05 15.87 1.24
CA ALA A 58 -5.93 15.20 2.53
C ALA A 58 -7.30 14.86 3.14
N GLU A 59 -8.29 15.75 3.00
CA GLU A 59 -9.67 15.46 3.45
C GLU A 59 -10.28 14.28 2.69
N VAL A 60 -9.98 14.14 1.39
CA VAL A 60 -10.41 12.96 0.60
C VAL A 60 -9.78 11.68 1.15
N VAL A 61 -8.50 11.71 1.49
CA VAL A 61 -7.80 10.56 2.10
C VAL A 61 -8.43 10.21 3.44
N LYS A 62 -8.63 11.20 4.34
CA LYS A 62 -9.28 11.00 5.64
C LYS A 62 -10.69 10.42 5.50
N ARG A 63 -11.47 10.90 4.51
CA ARG A 63 -12.80 10.37 4.19
C ARG A 63 -12.74 8.89 3.81
N ILE A 64 -11.79 8.48 2.94
CA ILE A 64 -11.62 7.09 2.53
C ILE A 64 -11.36 6.18 3.75
N TYR A 65 -10.48 6.59 4.66
CA TYR A 65 -10.17 5.85 5.88
C TYR A 65 -11.39 5.76 6.82
N ARG A 66 -12.08 6.86 7.03
CA ARG A 66 -13.30 6.93 7.87
C ARG A 66 -14.40 6.02 7.31
N GLU A 67 -14.79 6.19 6.05
CA GLU A 67 -15.84 5.39 5.41
C GLU A 67 -15.51 3.89 5.42
N TYR A 68 -14.22 3.54 5.26
CA TYR A 68 -13.80 2.16 5.37
C TYR A 68 -13.99 1.59 6.78
N LEU A 69 -13.64 2.32 7.83
CA LEU A 69 -13.86 1.90 9.23
C LEU A 69 -15.35 1.90 9.62
N GLU A 70 -16.17 2.76 9.02
CA GLU A 70 -17.63 2.74 9.15
C GLU A 70 -18.29 1.50 8.51
N GLY A 71 -17.51 0.67 7.80
CA GLY A 71 -18.00 -0.60 7.23
C GLY A 71 -18.28 -0.54 5.74
N TYR A 72 -18.06 0.58 5.06
CA TYR A 72 -18.32 0.65 3.61
C TYR A 72 -17.35 -0.22 2.83
N SER A 73 -17.85 -0.82 1.75
CA SER A 73 -17.00 -1.57 0.81
C SER A 73 -16.17 -0.61 -0.03
N MET A 74 -15.00 -1.06 -0.50
CA MET A 74 -14.15 -0.25 -1.38
C MET A 74 -14.86 0.18 -2.68
N ASP A 75 -15.79 -0.64 -3.18
CA ASP A 75 -16.62 -0.30 -4.35
C ASP A 75 -17.58 0.83 -4.03
N ARG A 76 -18.23 0.80 -2.85
CA ARG A 76 -19.14 1.86 -2.41
C ARG A 76 -18.39 3.18 -2.20
N ILE A 77 -17.21 3.14 -1.58
CA ILE A 77 -16.34 4.32 -1.40
C ILE A 77 -15.97 4.91 -2.77
N ALA A 78 -15.52 4.06 -3.71
CA ALA A 78 -15.16 4.50 -5.05
C ALA A 78 -16.33 5.19 -5.77
N LYS A 79 -17.54 4.60 -5.73
CA LYS A 79 -18.74 5.18 -6.32
C LYS A 79 -19.18 6.49 -5.64
N GLY A 80 -19.01 6.59 -4.32
CA GLY A 80 -19.29 7.84 -3.58
C GLY A 80 -18.38 8.96 -4.03
N LEU A 81 -17.07 8.70 -4.15
CA LEU A 81 -16.11 9.71 -4.64
C LEU A 81 -16.38 10.12 -6.10
N GLU A 82 -16.77 9.17 -6.97
CA GLU A 82 -17.18 9.44 -8.35
C GLU A 82 -18.43 10.33 -8.41
N ALA A 83 -19.45 10.03 -7.60
CA ALA A 83 -20.71 10.77 -7.54
C ALA A 83 -20.49 12.22 -7.08
N ASP A 84 -19.54 12.44 -6.16
CA ASP A 84 -19.17 13.76 -5.68
C ASP A 84 -18.20 14.51 -6.62
N GLY A 85 -17.87 13.92 -7.78
CA GLY A 85 -16.98 14.53 -8.78
C GLY A 85 -15.52 14.64 -8.35
N ILE A 86 -15.10 13.92 -7.32
CA ILE A 86 -13.73 13.98 -6.79
C ILE A 86 -12.78 13.23 -7.72
N LEU A 87 -11.71 13.92 -8.13
CA LEU A 87 -10.69 13.32 -9.00
C LEU A 87 -9.69 12.48 -8.21
N THR A 88 -9.16 11.43 -8.86
CA THR A 88 -8.04 10.65 -8.34
C THR A 88 -6.75 11.48 -8.34
N GLY A 89 -5.72 11.08 -7.60
CA GLY A 89 -4.41 11.73 -7.65
C GLY A 89 -3.75 11.77 -9.04
N ALA A 90 -4.29 11.03 -10.01
CA ALA A 90 -3.90 11.09 -11.42
C ALA A 90 -4.82 11.99 -12.27
N GLY A 91 -5.74 12.76 -11.65
CA GLY A 91 -6.68 13.62 -12.32
C GLY A 91 -7.80 12.88 -13.09
N LYS A 92 -8.05 11.60 -12.78
CA LYS A 92 -9.09 10.79 -13.44
C LYS A 92 -10.38 10.83 -12.62
N THR A 93 -11.53 10.81 -13.32
CA THR A 93 -12.86 10.75 -12.71
C THR A 93 -13.20 9.36 -12.19
N LYS A 94 -12.67 8.31 -12.83
CA LYS A 94 -12.95 6.91 -12.47
C LYS A 94 -12.10 6.44 -11.31
N TRP A 95 -12.77 5.98 -10.25
CA TRP A 95 -12.16 5.35 -9.10
C TRP A 95 -12.26 3.82 -9.17
N TRP A 96 -11.13 3.15 -8.96
CA TRP A 96 -11.07 1.69 -8.92
C TRP A 96 -10.91 1.21 -7.47
N THR A 97 -11.53 0.09 -7.15
CA THR A 97 -11.35 -0.58 -5.83
C THR A 97 -9.88 -0.84 -5.52
N SER A 98 -9.08 -1.13 -6.54
CA SER A 98 -7.63 -1.30 -6.43
C SER A 98 -6.91 -0.01 -6.00
N THR A 99 -7.40 1.16 -6.41
CA THR A 99 -6.86 2.46 -5.99
C THR A 99 -7.17 2.71 -4.53
N ILE A 100 -8.42 2.48 -4.09
CA ILE A 100 -8.81 2.58 -2.67
C ILE A 100 -7.96 1.61 -1.82
N ASN A 101 -7.81 0.35 -2.25
CA ASN A 101 -6.99 -0.63 -1.53
C ASN A 101 -5.51 -0.19 -1.42
N LYS A 102 -4.94 0.42 -2.46
CA LYS A 102 -3.57 0.96 -2.40
C LYS A 102 -3.46 2.13 -1.43
N ILE A 103 -4.44 3.03 -1.39
CA ILE A 103 -4.50 4.15 -0.44
C ILE A 103 -4.54 3.62 0.98
N LEU A 104 -5.45 2.69 1.29
CA LEU A 104 -5.60 2.12 2.64
C LEU A 104 -4.38 1.36 3.16
N ARG A 105 -3.50 0.86 2.26
CA ARG A 105 -2.29 0.09 2.60
C ARG A 105 -0.99 0.89 2.54
N ASN A 106 -1.05 2.14 2.16
CA ASN A 106 0.17 2.91 1.94
C ASN A 106 0.66 3.55 3.24
N GLU A 107 1.79 3.07 3.75
CA GLU A 107 2.45 3.56 4.96
C GLU A 107 2.83 5.05 4.89
N LYS A 108 2.92 5.60 3.70
CA LYS A 108 3.24 7.01 3.54
C LYS A 108 2.21 7.96 4.13
N TYR A 109 0.95 7.52 4.28
CA TYR A 109 -0.08 8.34 4.90
C TYR A 109 0.10 8.54 6.42
N ILE A 110 0.92 7.71 7.07
CA ILE A 110 1.33 7.89 8.46
C ILE A 110 2.69 8.58 8.63
N GLY A 111 3.22 9.13 7.53
CA GLY A 111 4.51 9.83 7.54
C GLY A 111 5.72 8.93 7.38
N ASP A 112 5.54 7.62 7.25
CA ASP A 112 6.63 6.64 7.13
C ASP A 112 6.95 6.33 5.67
N ALA A 113 8.13 5.79 5.41
CA ALA A 113 8.53 5.39 4.06
C ALA A 113 9.23 4.04 4.06
N LEU A 114 8.68 3.07 3.30
CA LEU A 114 9.35 1.80 3.02
C LEU A 114 10.06 1.89 1.68
N LEU A 115 11.37 1.77 1.74
CA LEU A 115 12.28 1.83 0.59
C LEU A 115 12.54 0.43 0.03
N GLN A 116 12.99 0.38 -1.23
CA GLN A 116 13.32 -0.87 -1.93
C GLN A 116 12.19 -1.91 -1.99
N LYS A 117 10.94 -1.44 -2.16
CA LYS A 117 9.79 -2.32 -2.44
C LYS A 117 9.95 -3.10 -3.75
N THR A 118 10.75 -2.59 -4.68
CA THR A 118 11.07 -3.23 -5.96
C THR A 118 12.55 -3.05 -6.25
N TYR A 119 13.14 -4.01 -6.95
CA TYR A 119 14.52 -3.94 -7.43
C TYR A 119 14.58 -4.32 -8.92
N ALA A 120 15.65 -3.91 -9.61
CA ALA A 120 15.90 -4.32 -10.99
C ALA A 120 16.65 -5.66 -10.98
N THR A 121 16.12 -6.65 -11.68
CA THR A 121 16.72 -8.00 -11.78
C THR A 121 17.86 -8.06 -12.78
N ASP A 122 17.83 -7.18 -13.77
CA ASP A 122 18.81 -7.16 -14.85
C ASP A 122 19.09 -5.70 -15.25
N PHE A 123 20.37 -5.37 -15.33
CA PHE A 123 20.83 -4.04 -15.71
C PHE A 123 20.48 -3.72 -17.16
N LEU A 124 20.51 -4.72 -18.05
CA LEU A 124 20.26 -4.54 -19.49
C LEU A 124 18.78 -4.30 -19.78
N ASN A 125 17.91 -5.12 -19.20
CA ASN A 125 16.47 -5.08 -19.48
C ASN A 125 15.71 -4.14 -18.54
N LYS A 126 16.34 -3.66 -17.46
CA LYS A 126 15.74 -2.76 -16.43
C LYS A 126 14.38 -3.26 -15.89
N THR A 127 14.16 -4.58 -15.94
CA THR A 127 12.92 -5.18 -15.45
C THR A 127 12.84 -5.05 -13.94
N ARG A 128 11.81 -4.39 -13.45
CA ARG A 128 11.56 -4.22 -12.01
C ARG A 128 10.67 -5.32 -11.48
N VAL A 129 11.15 -5.99 -10.44
CA VAL A 129 10.43 -7.06 -9.73
C VAL A 129 10.18 -6.63 -8.29
N LYS A 130 9.06 -7.12 -7.71
CA LYS A 130 8.76 -6.89 -6.31
C LYS A 130 9.85 -7.53 -5.43
N ASN A 131 10.34 -6.76 -4.46
CA ASN A 131 11.29 -7.28 -3.49
C ASN A 131 10.56 -8.15 -2.45
N ASN A 132 10.88 -9.42 -2.44
CA ASN A 132 10.35 -10.41 -1.49
C ASN A 132 11.43 -10.82 -0.46
N GLY A 133 12.34 -9.92 -0.12
CA GLY A 133 13.43 -10.16 0.84
C GLY A 133 14.78 -10.52 0.21
N ILE A 134 14.90 -10.46 -1.12
CA ILE A 134 16.17 -10.71 -1.83
C ILE A 134 17.15 -9.55 -1.61
N VAL A 135 16.65 -8.33 -1.62
CA VAL A 135 17.43 -7.10 -1.38
C VAL A 135 16.97 -6.50 -0.05
N PRO A 136 17.86 -5.96 0.81
CA PRO A 136 17.49 -5.29 2.04
C PRO A 136 16.42 -4.21 1.80
N GLN A 137 15.40 -4.17 2.67
CA GLN A 137 14.39 -3.12 2.69
C GLN A 137 14.65 -2.22 3.88
N TYR A 138 14.44 -0.91 3.70
CA TYR A 138 14.65 0.07 4.76
C TYR A 138 13.34 0.76 5.07
N TYR A 139 12.99 0.76 6.35
CA TYR A 139 11.82 1.46 6.87
C TYR A 139 12.27 2.72 7.58
N VAL A 140 11.78 3.87 7.13
CA VAL A 140 12.09 5.19 7.69
C VAL A 140 10.83 5.72 8.34
N GLU A 141 10.85 5.90 9.66
CA GLU A 141 9.76 6.49 10.41
C GLU A 141 9.85 8.02 10.39
N GLY A 142 8.69 8.69 10.36
CA GLY A 142 8.61 10.15 10.44
C GLY A 142 9.31 10.90 9.30
N ASN A 143 9.31 10.34 8.09
CA ASN A 143 9.95 10.95 6.92
C ASN A 143 9.27 12.25 6.45
N HIS A 144 7.98 12.39 6.70
CA HIS A 144 7.17 13.56 6.33
C HIS A 144 5.96 13.67 7.24
N GLU A 145 5.22 14.77 7.13
CA GLU A 145 4.02 15.00 7.93
C GLU A 145 2.92 13.97 7.60
N ALA A 146 2.31 13.40 8.63
CA ALA A 146 1.28 12.37 8.50
C ALA A 146 -0.11 12.99 8.26
N ILE A 147 -0.86 12.45 7.28
CA ILE A 147 -2.28 12.78 7.09
C ILE A 147 -3.17 11.95 8.01
N ILE A 148 -2.80 10.69 8.23
CA ILE A 148 -3.56 9.72 9.01
C ILE A 148 -2.78 9.36 10.29
N PRO A 149 -3.40 9.41 11.47
CA PRO A 149 -2.80 8.91 12.70
C PRO A 149 -2.45 7.41 12.59
N LYS A 150 -1.34 7.01 13.22
CA LYS A 150 -0.81 5.63 13.14
C LYS A 150 -1.80 4.59 13.70
N ASP A 151 -2.55 4.94 14.75
CA ASP A 151 -3.59 4.08 15.34
C ASP A 151 -4.75 3.81 14.36
N ILE A 152 -5.20 4.83 13.65
CA ILE A 152 -6.25 4.69 12.61
C ILE A 152 -5.76 3.79 11.47
N PHE A 153 -4.53 3.99 11.02
CA PHE A 153 -3.93 3.16 9.99
C PHE A 153 -3.87 1.69 10.41
N LEU A 154 -3.40 1.40 11.63
CA LEU A 154 -3.30 0.04 12.16
C LEU A 154 -4.68 -0.63 12.24
N ARG A 155 -5.70 0.07 12.74
CA ARG A 155 -7.08 -0.43 12.74
C ARG A 155 -7.58 -0.77 11.34
N VAL A 156 -7.23 0.04 10.35
CA VAL A 156 -7.57 -0.24 8.95
C VAL A 156 -6.85 -1.50 8.44
N GLN A 157 -5.57 -1.71 8.83
CA GLN A 157 -4.86 -2.94 8.45
C GLN A 157 -5.51 -4.19 9.06
N GLU A 158 -5.89 -4.15 10.34
CA GLU A 158 -6.64 -5.22 11.02
C GLU A 158 -7.96 -5.51 10.30
N GLU A 159 -8.70 -4.45 9.96
CA GLU A 159 -9.98 -4.57 9.24
C GLU A 159 -9.80 -5.12 7.82
N LEU A 160 -8.72 -4.77 7.12
CA LEU A 160 -8.36 -5.34 5.83
C LEU A 160 -8.06 -6.85 5.92
N VAL A 161 -7.44 -7.29 7.00
CA VAL A 161 -7.20 -8.71 7.28
C VAL A 161 -8.52 -9.40 7.63
N ARG A 162 -9.32 -8.81 8.53
CA ARG A 162 -10.62 -9.34 8.96
C ARG A 162 -11.57 -9.56 7.79
N ARG A 163 -11.67 -8.57 6.88
CA ARG A 163 -12.55 -8.66 5.69
C ARG A 163 -11.98 -9.56 4.59
N ARG A 164 -10.73 -9.97 4.70
CA ARG A 164 -10.09 -10.89 3.77
C ARG A 164 -10.43 -12.34 4.12
N VAL A 165 -11.66 -12.66 4.42
CA VAL A 165 -12.07 -14.06 4.59
C VAL A 165 -12.02 -14.75 3.23
N VAL A 166 -10.97 -15.53 3.03
CA VAL A 166 -10.80 -16.36 1.84
C VAL A 166 -11.36 -17.72 2.18
N LYS A 167 -12.60 -18.00 1.79
CA LYS A 167 -13.10 -19.37 1.77
C LYS A 167 -12.54 -20.08 0.54
N THR A 168 -11.81 -21.16 0.76
CA THR A 168 -11.52 -22.17 -0.26
C THR A 168 -12.77 -23.00 -0.46
N SER A 169 -13.40 -22.92 -1.63
CA SER A 169 -14.41 -23.91 -2.02
C SER A 169 -13.72 -25.24 -2.32
N ALA A 170 -14.49 -26.34 -2.38
CA ALA A 170 -13.99 -27.67 -2.74
C ALA A 170 -13.16 -27.70 -4.04
N ASN A 171 -13.25 -26.67 -4.88
CA ASN A 171 -12.52 -26.51 -6.13
C ASN A 171 -11.38 -25.46 -6.02
N ASP A 172 -10.87 -25.17 -4.83
CA ASP A 172 -9.75 -24.24 -4.55
C ASP A 172 -9.93 -22.80 -5.08
N LYS A 173 -11.15 -22.41 -5.46
CA LYS A 173 -11.46 -21.05 -5.90
C LYS A 173 -11.66 -20.14 -4.70
N LYS A 174 -10.75 -19.18 -4.55
CA LYS A 174 -10.85 -18.12 -3.55
C LYS A 174 -12.07 -17.24 -3.83
N ARG A 175 -13.03 -17.19 -2.91
CA ARG A 175 -14.19 -16.29 -2.98
C ARG A 175 -13.99 -15.17 -1.97
N SER A 176 -14.11 -13.90 -2.42
CA SER A 176 -14.25 -12.76 -1.51
C SER A 176 -15.75 -12.49 -1.33
N TYR A 177 -16.20 -12.44 -0.08
CA TYR A 177 -17.57 -12.05 0.23
C TYR A 177 -17.64 -10.53 0.41
N SER A 178 -18.60 -9.89 -0.25
CA SER A 178 -18.92 -8.48 0.03
C SER A 178 -19.78 -8.42 1.29
N CYS A 179 -19.45 -7.57 2.24
CA CYS A 179 -20.27 -7.30 3.40
C CYS A 179 -21.46 -6.40 2.99
N ASN A 180 -22.51 -6.99 2.43
CA ASN A 180 -23.72 -6.25 2.05
C ASN A 180 -24.65 -5.98 3.25
N HIS A 181 -24.45 -6.69 4.37
CA HIS A 181 -25.24 -6.55 5.59
C HIS A 181 -24.34 -6.19 6.77
N CYS A 182 -24.88 -5.36 7.68
CA CYS A 182 -24.13 -4.88 8.87
C CYS A 182 -23.64 -6.01 9.78
N PHE A 183 -24.27 -7.17 9.75
CA PHE A 183 -23.88 -8.34 10.55
C PHE A 183 -23.04 -9.37 9.78
N SER A 184 -22.73 -9.13 8.50
CA SER A 184 -21.89 -10.06 7.74
C SER A 184 -20.53 -10.21 8.41
N GLN A 185 -20.13 -11.45 8.71
CA GLN A 185 -18.86 -11.83 9.33
C GLN A 185 -18.64 -11.34 10.79
N ILE A 186 -19.66 -10.78 11.44
CA ILE A 186 -19.59 -10.32 12.84
C ILE A 186 -20.23 -11.36 13.77
N ILE A 187 -21.21 -12.13 13.28
CA ILE A 187 -21.90 -13.13 14.10
C ILE A 187 -20.98 -14.33 14.30
N ILE A 188 -20.70 -14.63 15.57
CA ILE A 188 -19.92 -15.81 15.97
C ILE A 188 -20.82 -16.68 16.85
N CYS A 189 -20.79 -17.99 16.65
CA CYS A 189 -21.51 -18.92 17.53
C CYS A 189 -20.92 -18.86 18.93
N GLY A 190 -21.76 -18.62 19.95
CA GLY A 190 -21.34 -18.56 21.35
C GLY A 190 -20.85 -19.90 21.91
N GLU A 191 -21.19 -21.02 21.28
CA GLU A 191 -20.79 -22.36 21.75
C GLU A 191 -19.51 -22.87 21.08
N CYS A 192 -19.38 -22.73 19.74
CA CYS A 192 -18.24 -23.27 19.00
C CYS A 192 -17.25 -22.21 18.50
N GLY A 193 -17.57 -20.93 18.64
CA GLY A 193 -16.71 -19.84 18.15
C GLY A 193 -16.63 -19.71 16.62
N GLU A 194 -17.40 -20.50 15.88
CA GLU A 194 -17.39 -20.46 14.41
C GLU A 194 -18.38 -19.44 13.85
N SER A 195 -18.06 -18.83 12.73
CA SER A 195 -19.03 -18.01 12.00
C SER A 195 -20.07 -18.90 11.32
N PRO A 196 -21.34 -18.44 11.16
CA PRO A 196 -22.43 -19.24 10.54
C PRO A 196 -22.10 -19.76 9.13
N GLU A 197 -21.13 -19.13 8.50
CA GLU A 197 -20.69 -19.48 7.15
C GLU A 197 -19.68 -20.65 7.11
N GLN A 198 -19.18 -21.10 8.25
CA GLN A 198 -18.24 -22.24 8.34
C GLN A 198 -18.96 -23.59 8.46
N ARG A 199 -20.27 -23.60 8.71
CA ARG A 199 -21.07 -24.82 8.67
C ARG A 199 -21.41 -25.13 7.21
N SER A 200 -20.60 -25.96 6.56
CA SER A 200 -21.03 -26.67 5.35
C SER A 200 -22.04 -27.72 5.74
N LEU A 201 -23.26 -27.62 5.17
CA LEU A 201 -24.22 -28.70 5.09
C LEU A 201 -23.65 -29.87 4.27
#